data_9d8258c8f675d2063282c6cbe473f90a
#
_entry.id   9d8258c8f675d2063282c6cbe473f90a
#
_cell.length_a   1.000
_cell.length_b   1.000
_cell.length_c   1.000
_cell.angle_alpha   90.00
_cell.angle_beta   90.00
_cell.angle_gamma   90.00
#
_symmetry.space_group_name_H-M   'P 1'
#
loop_
_entity.id
_entity.type
_entity.pdbx_description
1 polymer ?
#
loop_
_entity_poly.entity_id
_entity_poly.type
_entity_poly.pdbx_seq_one_letter_code
_entity_poly.pdbx_strand_id
1 'polypeptide(L)'
;MRFCSSLLLVLAFSSPLMAYEQAFPQTQPGRTELKTLPAGTLLKASAEGNYFAESSRLFRPLFSYISANDIKMTVPVEAQIDHAAMYFWVASGELAKVGPARDGVEVLRLPERRVAALGARGSYSQENFEKSRDALLAWLAQQPGVEAAGPAYAVYWNGPFTLWWRKEYEVHVPVRPKG
;
A
#
# COMPACT_ATOMS: atom_id res chain seq x y z
N MET A 1 61.19 -22.53 1.99
CA MET A 1 59.74 -22.83 2.03
C MET A 1 58.99 -21.52 1.83
N ARG A 2 58.36 -21.37 0.68
CA ARG A 2 57.61 -20.13 0.31
C ARG A 2 56.12 -20.47 0.38
N PHE A 3 55.42 -19.89 1.35
CA PHE A 3 53.97 -19.98 1.45
C PHE A 3 53.32 -18.97 0.51
N CYS A 4 52.67 -19.46 -0.54
CA CYS A 4 51.77 -18.67 -1.39
C CYS A 4 50.42 -18.62 -0.70
N SER A 5 50.06 -17.46 -0.14
CA SER A 5 48.70 -17.19 0.33
C SER A 5 47.86 -16.73 -0.85
N SER A 6 46.97 -17.60 -1.33
CA SER A 6 45.95 -17.23 -2.34
C SER A 6 44.81 -16.50 -1.66
N LEU A 7 44.71 -15.21 -1.95
CA LEU A 7 43.57 -14.35 -1.52
C LEU A 7 42.36 -14.62 -2.44
N LEU A 8 41.37 -15.35 -1.95
CA LEU A 8 40.09 -15.52 -2.66
C LEU A 8 39.28 -14.23 -2.53
N LEU A 9 39.18 -13.47 -3.63
CA LEU A 9 38.30 -12.31 -3.74
C LEU A 9 36.86 -12.79 -3.99
N VAL A 10 36.02 -12.78 -2.97
CA VAL A 10 34.59 -13.07 -3.09
C VAL A 10 33.89 -11.80 -3.61
N LEU A 11 33.62 -11.78 -4.92
CA LEU A 11 32.76 -10.76 -5.54
C LEU A 11 31.30 -11.04 -5.12
N ALA A 12 30.82 -10.28 -4.15
CA ALA A 12 29.39 -10.21 -3.82
C ALA A 12 28.64 -9.51 -4.95
N PHE A 13 27.99 -10.28 -5.82
CA PHE A 13 27.02 -9.76 -6.77
C PHE A 13 25.77 -9.32 -5.99
N SER A 14 25.69 -8.06 -5.62
CA SER A 14 24.44 -7.43 -5.19
C SER A 14 23.58 -7.19 -6.44
N SER A 15 22.67 -8.14 -6.72
CA SER A 15 21.59 -7.93 -7.68
C SER A 15 20.77 -6.73 -7.19
N PRO A 16 20.52 -5.69 -8.01
CA PRO A 16 19.59 -4.65 -7.64
C PRO A 16 18.19 -5.31 -7.51
N LEU A 17 17.72 -5.51 -6.28
CA LEU A 17 16.29 -5.70 -6.08
C LEU A 17 15.62 -4.47 -6.68
N MET A 18 14.70 -4.68 -7.61
CA MET A 18 13.81 -3.64 -8.11
C MET A 18 12.98 -3.17 -6.92
N ALA A 19 13.52 -2.23 -6.16
CA ALA A 19 12.81 -1.61 -5.05
C ALA A 19 11.80 -0.63 -5.65
N TYR A 20 10.52 -0.96 -5.53
CA TYR A 20 9.45 0.01 -5.81
C TYR A 20 9.61 1.21 -4.86
N GLU A 21 9.39 2.41 -5.37
CA GLU A 21 9.36 3.60 -4.53
C GLU A 21 8.20 3.50 -3.53
N GLN A 22 8.49 3.78 -2.26
CA GLN A 22 7.49 3.74 -1.20
C GLN A 22 6.87 5.13 -1.02
N ALA A 23 5.55 5.20 -1.04
CA ALA A 23 4.82 6.44 -0.83
C ALA A 23 4.90 6.96 0.62
N PHE A 24 5.04 6.05 1.59
CA PHE A 24 5.19 6.36 3.02
C PHE A 24 5.80 5.16 3.78
N PRO A 25 6.30 5.35 5.02
CA PRO A 25 6.85 4.26 5.82
C PRO A 25 5.82 3.19 6.16
N GLN A 26 6.23 1.93 6.08
CA GLN A 26 5.41 0.77 6.42
C GLN A 26 5.31 0.58 7.94
N THR A 27 4.09 0.29 8.44
CA THR A 27 3.89 -0.25 9.78
C THR A 27 4.29 -1.72 9.81
N GLN A 28 5.23 -2.08 10.67
CA GLN A 28 5.76 -3.44 10.73
C GLN A 28 4.68 -4.46 11.13
N PRO A 29 4.72 -5.70 10.59
CA PRO A 29 3.78 -6.75 10.98
C PRO A 29 3.74 -6.97 12.50
N GLY A 30 2.53 -7.03 13.04
CA GLY A 30 2.26 -7.16 14.48
C GLY A 30 2.29 -5.85 15.27
N ARG A 31 2.56 -4.71 14.64
CA ARG A 31 2.52 -3.39 15.28
C ARG A 31 1.24 -2.64 14.93
N THR A 32 0.79 -1.85 15.89
CA THR A 32 -0.32 -0.90 15.73
C THR A 32 0.14 0.49 16.12
N GLU A 33 -0.18 1.50 15.32
CA GLU A 33 0.26 2.88 15.56
C GLU A 33 -0.73 3.91 15.00
N LEU A 34 -0.63 5.14 15.50
CA LEU A 34 -1.19 6.31 14.82
C LEU A 34 -0.10 6.91 13.95
N LYS A 35 -0.37 7.11 12.66
CA LYS A 35 0.58 7.75 11.76
C LYS A 35 -0.09 8.75 10.82
N THR A 36 0.72 9.60 10.25
CA THR A 36 0.32 10.59 9.26
C THR A 36 0.80 10.13 7.89
N LEU A 37 -0.12 9.99 6.95
CA LEU A 37 0.18 9.75 5.54
C LEU A 37 0.42 11.09 4.86
N PRO A 38 1.42 11.22 3.97
CA PRO A 38 1.71 12.48 3.29
C PRO A 38 0.56 12.90 2.36
N ALA A 39 0.51 14.16 2.02
CA ALA A 39 -0.25 14.62 0.86
C ALA A 39 0.31 13.96 -0.40
N GLY A 40 -0.56 13.64 -1.37
CA GLY A 40 -0.11 12.96 -2.58
C GLY A 40 -1.14 12.91 -3.68
N THR A 41 -0.68 12.51 -4.87
CA THR A 41 -1.53 12.21 -6.02
C THR A 41 -1.74 10.72 -6.12
N LEU A 42 -3.00 10.30 -6.24
CA LEU A 42 -3.40 8.91 -6.39
C LEU A 42 -4.23 8.73 -7.66
N LEU A 43 -4.03 7.61 -8.32
CA LEU A 43 -4.89 7.13 -9.40
C LEU A 43 -5.89 6.17 -8.79
N LYS A 44 -7.18 6.34 -9.07
CA LYS A 44 -8.27 5.53 -8.52
C LYS A 44 -9.05 4.85 -9.63
N ALA A 45 -9.35 3.58 -9.46
CA ALA A 45 -10.37 2.85 -10.18
C ALA A 45 -11.43 2.34 -9.20
N SER A 46 -12.70 2.34 -9.61
CA SER A 46 -13.82 1.91 -8.77
C SER A 46 -14.70 0.92 -9.50
N ALA A 47 -15.36 0.04 -8.74
CA ALA A 47 -16.38 -0.88 -9.21
C ALA A 47 -17.48 -1.03 -8.15
N GLU A 48 -18.62 -1.55 -8.54
CA GLU A 48 -19.64 -1.96 -7.58
C GLU A 48 -19.24 -3.28 -6.91
N GLY A 49 -19.65 -3.48 -5.67
CA GLY A 49 -19.45 -4.73 -4.93
C GLY A 49 -18.23 -4.72 -4.01
N ASN A 50 -17.67 -5.91 -3.81
CA ASN A 50 -16.57 -6.15 -2.88
C ASN A 50 -15.22 -6.19 -3.61
N TYR A 51 -14.21 -5.56 -3.02
CA TYR A 51 -12.87 -5.49 -3.60
C TYR A 51 -12.27 -6.85 -3.96
N PHE A 52 -12.45 -7.88 -3.13
CA PHE A 52 -11.83 -9.19 -3.35
C PHE A 52 -12.39 -9.90 -4.60
N ALA A 53 -13.63 -9.62 -4.96
CA ALA A 53 -14.22 -10.10 -6.21
C ALA A 53 -13.75 -9.28 -7.43
N GLU A 54 -13.51 -7.98 -7.25
CA GLU A 54 -13.27 -7.02 -8.33
C GLU A 54 -11.79 -6.63 -8.52
N SER A 55 -10.87 -7.13 -7.70
CA SER A 55 -9.48 -6.68 -7.66
C SER A 55 -8.76 -6.69 -9.02
N SER A 56 -8.95 -7.74 -9.82
CA SER A 56 -8.35 -7.83 -11.16
C SER A 56 -8.94 -6.83 -12.15
N ARG A 57 -10.25 -6.53 -12.00
CA ARG A 57 -10.97 -5.56 -12.82
C ARG A 57 -10.53 -4.13 -12.50
N LEU A 58 -10.25 -3.86 -11.24
CA LEU A 58 -9.74 -2.56 -10.75
C LEU A 58 -8.27 -2.33 -11.14
N PHE A 59 -7.45 -3.38 -11.07
CA PHE A 59 -6.03 -3.27 -11.40
C PHE A 59 -5.77 -2.94 -12.87
N ARG A 60 -6.53 -3.53 -13.77
CA ARG A 60 -6.29 -3.43 -15.22
C ARG A 60 -6.30 -1.98 -15.75
N PRO A 61 -7.34 -1.15 -15.51
CA PRO A 61 -7.34 0.24 -15.98
C PRO A 61 -6.20 1.07 -15.35
N LEU A 62 -5.90 0.88 -14.08
CA LEU A 62 -4.80 1.58 -13.39
C LEU A 62 -3.45 1.23 -14.01
N PHE A 63 -3.21 -0.07 -14.25
CA PHE A 63 -1.97 -0.52 -14.87
C PHE A 63 -1.83 -0.03 -16.31
N SER A 64 -2.92 -0.04 -17.09
CA SER A 64 -2.95 0.53 -18.44
C SER A 64 -2.65 2.03 -18.43
N TYR A 65 -3.21 2.76 -17.47
CA TYR A 65 -2.97 4.19 -17.33
C TYR A 65 -1.50 4.51 -17.04
N ILE A 66 -0.89 3.86 -16.03
CA ILE A 66 0.52 4.11 -15.70
C ILE A 66 1.45 3.69 -16.83
N SER A 67 1.18 2.57 -17.51
CA SER A 67 1.96 2.11 -18.66
C SER A 67 1.90 3.08 -19.85
N ALA A 68 0.71 3.60 -20.17
CA ALA A 68 0.52 4.53 -21.28
C ALA A 68 1.15 5.91 -21.04
N ASN A 69 1.38 6.29 -19.78
CA ASN A 69 2.00 7.56 -19.40
C ASN A 69 3.46 7.41 -18.93
N ASP A 70 4.05 6.23 -19.07
CA ASP A 70 5.41 5.90 -18.58
C ASP A 70 5.60 6.28 -17.09
N ILE A 71 4.58 6.05 -16.26
CA ILE A 71 4.62 6.27 -14.81
C ILE A 71 5.09 4.98 -14.15
N LYS A 72 6.11 5.08 -13.30
CA LYS A 72 6.61 3.94 -12.53
C LYS A 72 5.63 3.57 -11.42
N MET A 73 5.43 2.27 -11.24
CA MET A 73 4.60 1.77 -10.15
C MET A 73 5.28 2.00 -8.81
N THR A 74 4.49 2.43 -7.82
CA THR A 74 4.91 2.61 -6.43
C THR A 74 4.25 1.58 -5.53
N VAL A 75 4.69 1.49 -4.29
CA VAL A 75 4.01 0.79 -3.21
C VAL A 75 3.73 1.78 -2.07
N PRO A 76 2.69 1.55 -1.29
CA PRO A 76 1.72 0.46 -1.37
C PRO A 76 0.58 0.73 -2.37
N VAL A 77 -0.25 -0.29 -2.59
CA VAL A 77 -1.57 -0.18 -3.21
C VAL A 77 -2.61 -0.07 -2.12
N GLU A 78 -3.44 0.97 -2.12
CA GLU A 78 -4.58 1.07 -1.21
C GLU A 78 -5.83 0.43 -1.83
N ALA A 79 -6.66 -0.20 -1.00
CA ALA A 79 -7.87 -0.90 -1.42
C ALA A 79 -9.03 -0.63 -0.46
N GLN A 80 -10.07 0.04 -0.97
CA GLN A 80 -11.35 0.16 -0.28
C GLN A 80 -12.15 -1.12 -0.49
N ILE A 81 -12.63 -1.74 0.59
CA ILE A 81 -13.19 -3.10 0.52
C ILE A 81 -14.68 -3.11 0.16
N ASP A 82 -15.51 -2.40 0.91
CA ASP A 82 -16.98 -2.47 0.79
C ASP A 82 -17.52 -1.75 -0.45
N HIS A 83 -16.84 -0.72 -0.91
CA HIS A 83 -17.10 -0.01 -2.16
C HIS A 83 -15.87 -0.17 -3.03
N ALA A 84 -15.77 -1.31 -3.71
CA ALA A 84 -14.56 -1.76 -4.39
C ALA A 84 -13.82 -0.64 -5.11
N ALA A 85 -12.70 -0.18 -4.55
CA ALA A 85 -11.81 0.76 -5.21
C ALA A 85 -10.36 0.41 -4.94
N MET A 86 -9.52 0.69 -5.92
CA MET A 86 -8.07 0.50 -5.86
C MET A 86 -7.39 1.82 -6.16
N TYR A 87 -6.31 2.09 -5.43
CA TYR A 87 -5.56 3.32 -5.56
C TYR A 87 -4.08 3.04 -5.75
N PHE A 88 -3.48 3.66 -6.76
CA PHE A 88 -2.04 3.69 -6.97
C PHE A 88 -1.51 5.07 -6.59
N TRP A 89 -0.54 5.12 -5.72
CA TRP A 89 0.21 6.34 -5.45
C TRP A 89 1.09 6.70 -6.63
N VAL A 90 1.21 7.98 -6.92
CA VAL A 90 2.15 8.50 -7.93
C VAL A 90 3.35 9.10 -7.20
N ALA A 91 4.54 8.63 -7.53
CA ALA A 91 5.78 9.18 -7.01
C ALA A 91 5.94 10.66 -7.35
N SER A 92 6.55 11.44 -6.48
CA SER A 92 6.73 12.89 -6.70
C SER A 92 7.46 13.23 -7.99
N GLY A 93 8.45 12.42 -8.36
CA GLY A 93 9.20 12.55 -9.62
C GLY A 93 8.41 12.18 -10.88
N GLU A 94 7.25 11.54 -10.74
CA GLU A 94 6.42 11.08 -11.85
C GLU A 94 5.19 12.00 -12.10
N LEU A 95 4.96 13.01 -11.24
CA LEU A 95 3.77 13.88 -11.30
C LEU A 95 3.59 14.60 -12.63
N ALA A 96 4.68 14.98 -13.28
CA ALA A 96 4.63 15.64 -14.59
C ALA A 96 4.09 14.74 -15.71
N LYS A 97 4.08 13.43 -15.52
CA LYS A 97 3.57 12.44 -16.48
C LYS A 97 2.09 12.14 -16.29
N VAL A 98 1.48 12.63 -15.21
CA VAL A 98 0.05 12.40 -14.92
C VAL A 98 -0.80 13.18 -15.91
N GLY A 99 -1.47 12.45 -16.80
CA GLY A 99 -2.43 12.98 -17.74
C GLY A 99 -3.83 13.20 -17.13
N PRO A 100 -4.81 13.57 -17.94
CA PRO A 100 -6.21 13.70 -17.48
C PRO A 100 -6.80 12.36 -17.06
N ALA A 101 -7.85 12.39 -16.24
CA ALA A 101 -8.68 11.24 -15.93
C ALA A 101 -9.25 10.63 -17.22
N ARG A 102 -9.13 9.30 -17.38
CA ARG A 102 -9.62 8.58 -18.57
C ARG A 102 -9.81 7.09 -18.28
N ASP A 103 -10.59 6.42 -19.11
CA ASP A 103 -10.75 4.95 -19.13
C ASP A 103 -11.12 4.36 -17.75
N GLY A 104 -11.96 5.10 -16.97
CA GLY A 104 -12.38 4.67 -15.63
C GLY A 104 -11.33 4.93 -14.54
N VAL A 105 -10.25 5.67 -14.85
CA VAL A 105 -9.25 6.11 -13.88
C VAL A 105 -9.47 7.57 -13.51
N GLU A 106 -9.66 7.83 -12.23
CA GLU A 106 -9.72 9.17 -11.64
C GLU A 106 -8.33 9.58 -11.12
N VAL A 107 -8.01 10.87 -11.22
CA VAL A 107 -6.79 11.45 -10.63
C VAL A 107 -7.19 12.25 -9.40
N LEU A 108 -6.74 11.80 -8.23
CA LEU A 108 -7.06 12.42 -6.94
C LEU A 108 -5.82 13.11 -6.35
N ARG A 109 -6.01 14.29 -5.79
CA ARG A 109 -5.02 14.98 -4.97
C ARG A 109 -5.53 15.00 -3.54
N LEU A 110 -4.89 14.22 -2.68
CA LEU A 110 -5.28 14.07 -1.29
C LEU A 110 -4.36 14.89 -0.40
N PRO A 111 -4.92 15.60 0.60
CA PRO A 111 -4.12 16.24 1.64
C PRO A 111 -3.47 15.20 2.54
N GLU A 112 -2.61 15.66 3.43
CA GLU A 112 -2.12 14.87 4.55
C GLU A 112 -3.29 14.28 5.36
N ARG A 113 -3.18 13.01 5.77
CA ARG A 113 -4.24 12.26 6.45
C ARG A 113 -3.69 11.56 7.69
N ARG A 114 -4.40 11.64 8.80
CA ARG A 114 -4.09 10.83 9.98
C ARG A 114 -4.86 9.52 9.95
N VAL A 115 -4.16 8.42 10.26
CA VAL A 115 -4.74 7.08 10.31
C VAL A 115 -4.25 6.33 11.55
N ALA A 116 -5.10 5.42 12.05
CA ALA A 116 -4.65 4.28 12.82
C ALA A 116 -4.25 3.19 11.83
N ALA A 117 -3.12 2.54 12.04
CA ALA A 117 -2.57 1.51 11.17
C ALA A 117 -2.21 0.26 11.96
N LEU A 118 -2.51 -0.91 11.43
CA LEU A 118 -2.08 -2.21 11.92
C LEU A 118 -1.36 -2.96 10.82
N GLY A 119 -0.09 -3.27 11.03
CA GLY A 119 0.71 -4.09 10.13
C GLY A 119 0.48 -5.58 10.34
N ALA A 120 0.36 -6.34 9.24
CA ALA A 120 0.11 -7.78 9.27
C ALA A 120 0.88 -8.51 8.16
N ARG A 121 0.97 -9.84 8.31
CA ARG A 121 1.57 -10.73 7.32
C ARG A 121 0.60 -11.85 6.97
N GLY A 122 0.56 -12.24 5.70
CA GLY A 122 -0.30 -13.32 5.21
C GLY A 122 -0.94 -13.01 3.86
N SER A 123 -1.86 -13.87 3.43
CA SER A 123 -2.59 -13.70 2.17
C SER A 123 -3.48 -12.45 2.19
N TYR A 124 -3.63 -11.85 1.02
CA TYR A 124 -4.57 -10.75 0.80
C TYR A 124 -5.98 -11.34 0.62
N SER A 125 -6.66 -11.62 1.73
CA SER A 125 -8.00 -12.22 1.76
C SER A 125 -8.94 -11.40 2.60
N GLN A 126 -10.24 -11.57 2.36
CA GLN A 126 -11.29 -10.92 3.13
C GLN A 126 -11.21 -11.28 4.61
N GLU A 127 -11.02 -12.55 4.93
CA GLU A 127 -10.89 -13.05 6.30
C GLU A 127 -9.74 -12.36 7.05
N ASN A 128 -8.56 -12.29 6.43
CA ASN A 128 -7.39 -11.65 7.03
C ASN A 128 -7.59 -10.14 7.20
N PHE A 129 -8.25 -9.49 6.24
CA PHE A 129 -8.62 -8.07 6.35
C PHE A 129 -9.57 -7.84 7.52
N GLU A 130 -10.67 -8.60 7.61
CA GLU A 130 -11.68 -8.46 8.66
C GLU A 130 -11.08 -8.68 10.05
N LYS A 131 -10.27 -9.74 10.22
CA LYS A 131 -9.55 -10.01 11.46
C LYS A 131 -8.65 -8.85 11.87
N SER A 132 -7.89 -8.30 10.94
CA SER A 132 -6.98 -7.18 11.20
C SER A 132 -7.74 -5.88 11.46
N ARG A 133 -8.84 -5.63 10.73
CA ARG A 133 -9.74 -4.50 10.96
C ARG A 133 -10.31 -4.52 12.37
N ASP A 134 -10.85 -5.65 12.79
CA ASP A 134 -11.51 -5.78 14.10
C ASP A 134 -10.49 -5.60 15.23
N ALA A 135 -9.29 -6.14 15.09
CA ALA A 135 -8.19 -5.92 16.03
C ALA A 135 -7.78 -4.44 16.08
N LEU A 136 -7.68 -3.76 14.93
CA LEU A 136 -7.34 -2.34 14.86
C LEU A 136 -8.42 -1.46 15.49
N LEU A 137 -9.70 -1.75 15.24
CA LEU A 137 -10.82 -1.01 15.83
C LEU A 137 -10.88 -1.20 17.35
N ALA A 138 -10.64 -2.41 17.85
CA ALA A 138 -10.56 -2.68 19.28
C ALA A 138 -9.40 -1.91 19.95
N TRP A 139 -8.25 -1.83 19.30
CA TRP A 139 -7.12 -1.04 19.77
C TRP A 139 -7.44 0.47 19.73
N LEU A 140 -8.04 0.96 18.64
CA LEU A 140 -8.37 2.38 18.47
C LEU A 140 -9.39 2.85 19.52
N ALA A 141 -10.34 2.01 19.91
CA ALA A 141 -11.31 2.32 20.96
C ALA A 141 -10.66 2.64 22.32
N GLN A 142 -9.45 2.13 22.57
CA GLN A 142 -8.69 2.36 23.79
C GLN A 142 -7.77 3.59 23.70
N GLN A 143 -7.67 4.23 22.53
CA GLN A 143 -6.80 5.40 22.37
C GLN A 143 -7.48 6.67 22.88
N PRO A 144 -6.86 7.41 23.79
CA PRO A 144 -7.40 8.69 24.23
C PRO A 144 -7.26 9.73 23.12
N GLY A 145 -8.24 10.61 23.00
CA GLY A 145 -8.16 11.80 22.14
C GLY A 145 -8.31 11.58 20.64
N VAL A 146 -8.55 10.35 20.18
CA VAL A 146 -8.80 10.06 18.75
C VAL A 146 -9.96 9.09 18.58
N GLU A 147 -10.67 9.23 17.47
CA GLU A 147 -11.76 8.32 17.07
C GLU A 147 -11.71 8.04 15.57
N ALA A 148 -12.40 6.97 15.14
CA ALA A 148 -12.54 6.65 13.73
C ALA A 148 -13.31 7.75 12.99
N ALA A 149 -12.82 8.13 11.82
CA ALA A 149 -13.39 9.18 10.95
C ALA A 149 -13.87 8.64 9.59
N GLY A 150 -13.73 7.34 9.35
CA GLY A 150 -14.15 6.69 8.12
C GLY A 150 -13.99 5.18 8.18
N PRO A 151 -14.38 4.47 7.10
CA PRO A 151 -14.25 3.03 7.03
C PRO A 151 -12.79 2.58 6.98
N ALA A 152 -12.54 1.35 7.45
CA ALA A 152 -11.24 0.71 7.30
C ALA A 152 -10.96 0.36 5.83
N TYR A 153 -9.70 0.39 5.45
CA TYR A 153 -9.24 0.00 4.13
C TYR A 153 -7.91 -0.78 4.22
N ALA A 154 -7.62 -1.57 3.20
CA ALA A 154 -6.39 -2.35 3.14
C ALA A 154 -5.28 -1.59 2.40
N VAL A 155 -4.04 -1.91 2.74
CA VAL A 155 -2.81 -1.33 2.17
C VAL A 155 -1.85 -2.47 1.88
N TYR A 156 -1.56 -2.73 0.61
CA TYR A 156 -0.81 -3.89 0.13
C TYR A 156 0.61 -3.51 -0.32
N TRP A 157 1.62 -4.10 0.31
CA TRP A 157 3.03 -3.77 0.09
C TRP A 157 3.73 -4.63 -0.97
N ASN A 158 3.16 -5.77 -1.32
CA ASN A 158 3.83 -6.74 -2.19
C ASN A 158 3.03 -7.02 -3.46
N GLY A 159 3.75 -7.27 -4.54
CA GLY A 159 3.17 -7.65 -5.82
C GLY A 159 2.56 -9.07 -5.83
N PRO A 160 1.85 -9.41 -6.91
CA PRO A 160 1.10 -10.67 -7.01
C PRO A 160 1.99 -11.91 -6.92
N PHE A 161 3.24 -11.84 -7.36
CA PHE A 161 4.18 -12.97 -7.37
C PHE A 161 4.87 -13.24 -6.02
N THR A 162 4.62 -12.42 -5.01
CA THR A 162 5.13 -12.66 -3.65
C THR A 162 4.38 -13.84 -3.04
N LEU A 163 5.12 -14.80 -2.47
CA LEU A 163 4.55 -15.96 -1.79
C LEU A 163 3.63 -15.51 -0.65
N TRP A 164 2.47 -16.15 -0.51
CA TRP A 164 1.41 -15.70 0.39
C TRP A 164 1.88 -15.48 1.84
N TRP A 165 2.77 -16.34 2.36
CA TRP A 165 3.31 -16.22 3.73
C TRP A 165 4.37 -15.10 3.88
N ARG A 166 4.85 -14.54 2.78
CA ARG A 166 5.77 -13.40 2.74
C ARG A 166 5.07 -12.09 2.48
N LYS A 167 3.79 -12.14 2.09
CA LYS A 167 3.02 -10.93 1.83
C LYS A 167 2.81 -10.15 3.11
N GLU A 168 3.01 -8.85 3.03
CA GLU A 168 2.80 -7.89 4.10
C GLU A 168 1.74 -6.90 3.67
N TYR A 169 0.88 -6.56 4.60
CA TYR A 169 -0.19 -5.60 4.39
C TYR A 169 -0.46 -4.82 5.67
N GLU A 170 -1.16 -3.72 5.53
CA GLU A 170 -1.70 -2.98 6.66
C GLU A 170 -3.21 -2.87 6.51
N VAL A 171 -3.88 -2.67 7.62
CA VAL A 171 -5.23 -2.13 7.67
C VAL A 171 -5.16 -0.74 8.26
N HIS A 172 -5.77 0.23 7.59
CA HIS A 172 -5.84 1.60 8.04
C HIS A 172 -7.28 1.99 8.37
N VAL A 173 -7.46 2.82 9.38
CA VAL A 173 -8.71 3.50 9.73
C VAL A 173 -8.42 4.99 9.79
N PRO A 174 -9.07 5.84 8.97
CA PRO A 174 -8.96 7.29 9.11
C PRO A 174 -9.37 7.72 10.52
N VAL A 175 -8.62 8.63 11.11
CA VAL A 175 -8.91 9.11 12.46
C VAL A 175 -9.01 10.63 12.53
N ARG A 176 -9.77 11.11 13.51
CA ARG A 176 -9.87 12.53 13.88
C ARG A 176 -9.75 12.68 15.39
N PRO A 177 -9.45 13.90 15.91
CA PRO A 177 -9.55 14.18 17.32
C PRO A 177 -10.96 13.87 17.83
N LYS A 178 -11.06 13.33 19.04
CA LYS A 178 -12.35 13.28 19.77
C LYS A 178 -12.73 14.72 20.13
N GLY A 179 -13.97 15.09 19.83
CA GLY A 179 -14.54 16.36 20.25
C GLY A 179 -14.72 16.45 21.77
#